data_3a14db29f2a65ced6d39309bfee71368
#
_entry.id   3a14db29f2a65ced6d39309bfee71368
#
_cell.length_a   1.000
_cell.length_b   1.000
_cell.length_c   1.000
_cell.angle_alpha   90.00
_cell.angle_beta   90.00
_cell.angle_gamma   90.00
#
_symmetry.space_group_name_H-M   'P 1'
#
loop_
_entity.id
_entity.type
_entity.pdbx_description
1 polymer ?
#
loop_
_entity_poly.entity_id
_entity_poly.type
_entity_poly.pdbx_seq_one_letter_code
_entity_poly.pdbx_strand_id
1 'polypeptide(L)'
;FIMGMSKKQWDRLNKDKKQPLYNRFRQVWCPGSTFKPVIAAIGLQSEAFTGTDNFGNEGHSWQKDKTWGTYHVTTLHTYSPVILKNALIYSDNIYFAKAALKIGTEEMERSLSMLGFHSSIPFEIMMAESKFSNNKHIQSEVGLADTGYGQGQVLVNPLHLACIYTSFCNDGNVLKPYLLYKENAKAEQWISEAFSKSVSQEVLEGIKSVVNDSHGTGYAIHRKDMILAGKTGTAEIK
;
A
#
# COMPACT_ATOMS: atom_id res chain seq x y z
N PHE A 1 34.58 -9.27 4.39
CA PHE A 1 35.86 -9.56 5.02
C PHE A 1 35.71 -10.44 6.26
N ILE A 2 34.91 -10.05 7.24
CA ILE A 2 34.75 -10.75 8.52
C ILE A 2 34.31 -12.21 8.33
N MET A 3 33.49 -12.49 7.31
CA MET A 3 32.96 -13.80 6.99
C MET A 3 33.78 -14.57 5.93
N GLY A 4 35.05 -14.23 5.75
CA GLY A 4 35.95 -14.94 4.84
C GLY A 4 35.91 -14.50 3.38
N MET A 5 35.26 -13.39 3.06
CA MET A 5 35.28 -12.82 1.71
C MET A 5 36.66 -12.29 1.36
N SER A 6 37.22 -12.71 0.22
CA SER A 6 38.50 -12.17 -0.26
C SER A 6 38.34 -10.76 -0.82
N LYS A 7 39.43 -9.97 -0.81
CA LYS A 7 39.44 -8.63 -1.43
C LYS A 7 39.02 -8.68 -2.89
N LYS A 8 39.44 -9.68 -3.65
CA LYS A 8 39.07 -9.87 -5.05
C LYS A 8 37.56 -10.05 -5.25
N GLN A 9 36.91 -10.83 -4.35
CA GLN A 9 35.45 -11.01 -4.36
C GLN A 9 34.74 -9.70 -4.04
N TRP A 10 35.18 -8.97 -3.00
CA TRP A 10 34.65 -7.67 -2.62
C TRP A 10 34.74 -6.66 -3.76
N ASP A 11 35.92 -6.50 -4.39
CA ASP A 11 36.12 -5.58 -5.48
C ASP A 11 35.23 -5.91 -6.69
N ARG A 12 35.03 -7.21 -6.97
CA ARG A 12 34.09 -7.66 -8.01
C ARG A 12 32.66 -7.25 -7.70
N LEU A 13 32.18 -7.44 -6.47
CA LEU A 13 30.82 -7.10 -6.07
C LEU A 13 30.58 -5.59 -6.08
N ASN A 14 31.58 -4.80 -5.65
CA ASN A 14 31.50 -3.32 -5.68
C ASN A 14 31.46 -2.74 -7.10
N LYS A 15 32.10 -3.41 -8.07
CA LYS A 15 32.13 -2.99 -9.47
C LYS A 15 30.98 -3.55 -10.30
N ASP A 16 30.17 -4.45 -9.74
CA ASP A 16 29.05 -5.07 -10.43
C ASP A 16 27.96 -4.04 -10.70
N LYS A 17 27.64 -3.85 -12.00
CA LYS A 17 26.56 -2.92 -12.44
C LYS A 17 25.19 -3.28 -11.87
N LYS A 18 24.95 -4.55 -11.48
CA LYS A 18 23.72 -5.00 -10.83
C LYS A 18 23.64 -4.59 -9.35
N GLN A 19 24.69 -3.98 -8.81
CA GLN A 19 24.75 -3.48 -7.43
C GLN A 19 24.30 -4.51 -6.38
N PRO A 20 24.91 -5.71 -6.29
CA PRO A 20 24.44 -6.78 -5.39
C PRO A 20 24.63 -6.41 -3.91
N LEU A 21 25.48 -5.42 -3.58
CA LEU A 21 25.67 -4.92 -2.22
C LEU A 21 24.65 -3.84 -1.83
N TYR A 22 23.86 -3.34 -2.79
CA TYR A 22 22.80 -2.38 -2.49
C TYR A 22 21.59 -3.08 -1.87
N ASN A 23 21.35 -2.81 -0.60
CA ASN A 23 20.23 -3.39 0.13
C ASN A 23 18.92 -2.67 -0.23
N ARG A 24 18.20 -3.21 -1.21
CA ARG A 24 16.92 -2.67 -1.69
C ARG A 24 15.81 -2.70 -0.64
N PHE A 25 15.90 -3.61 0.32
CA PHE A 25 14.95 -3.73 1.42
C PHE A 25 14.96 -2.51 2.35
N ARG A 26 16.12 -1.84 2.46
CA ARG A 26 16.26 -0.62 3.27
C ARG A 26 15.71 0.64 2.60
N GLN A 27 15.36 0.57 1.34
CA GLN A 27 14.94 1.72 0.54
C GLN A 27 13.43 1.89 0.52
N VAL A 28 12.96 2.99 -0.05
CA VAL A 28 11.55 3.25 -0.31
C VAL A 28 11.27 3.15 -1.81
N TRP A 29 10.07 2.69 -2.13
CA TRP A 29 9.62 2.43 -3.49
C TRP A 29 8.19 2.94 -3.66
N CYS A 30 7.82 3.28 -4.89
CA CYS A 30 6.43 3.54 -5.24
C CYS A 30 5.62 2.25 -5.02
N PRO A 31 4.62 2.25 -4.13
CA PRO A 31 3.88 1.02 -3.80
C PRO A 31 2.91 0.60 -4.89
N GLY A 32 2.45 1.53 -5.73
CA GLY A 32 1.40 1.28 -6.69
C GLY A 32 0.16 0.67 -6.04
N SER A 33 -0.52 -0.20 -6.75
CA SER A 33 -1.79 -0.80 -6.31
C SER A 33 -1.71 -1.62 -5.02
N THR A 34 -0.52 -1.96 -4.50
CA THR A 34 -0.40 -2.58 -3.17
C THR A 34 -0.78 -1.60 -2.05
N PHE A 35 -0.92 -0.32 -2.34
CA PHE A 35 -1.32 0.70 -1.37
C PHE A 35 -2.85 0.81 -1.22
N LYS A 36 -3.64 0.34 -2.19
CA LYS A 36 -5.10 0.44 -2.20
C LYS A 36 -5.80 -0.10 -0.95
N PRO A 37 -5.39 -1.24 -0.35
CA PRO A 37 -5.98 -1.69 0.91
C PRO A 37 -5.78 -0.71 2.07
N VAL A 38 -4.66 0.02 2.09
CA VAL A 38 -4.39 1.07 3.10
C VAL A 38 -5.36 2.24 2.91
N ILE A 39 -5.54 2.69 1.67
CA ILE A 39 -6.51 3.76 1.33
C ILE A 39 -7.94 3.33 1.63
N ALA A 40 -8.29 2.07 1.35
CA ALA A 40 -9.59 1.50 1.73
C ALA A 40 -9.83 1.60 3.23
N ALA A 41 -8.85 1.17 4.04
CA ALA A 41 -8.94 1.22 5.49
C ALA A 41 -9.06 2.66 6.02
N ILE A 42 -8.30 3.60 5.48
CA ILE A 42 -8.39 5.02 5.84
C ILE A 42 -9.79 5.56 5.54
N GLY A 43 -10.32 5.29 4.34
CA GLY A 43 -11.63 5.82 3.94
C GLY A 43 -12.80 5.22 4.71
N LEU A 44 -12.74 3.93 5.05
CA LEU A 44 -13.72 3.28 5.91
C LEU A 44 -13.62 3.79 7.37
N GLN A 45 -12.39 3.93 7.88
CA GLN A 45 -12.14 4.39 9.26
C GLN A 45 -12.57 5.85 9.49
N SER A 46 -12.38 6.71 8.48
CA SER A 46 -12.80 8.11 8.52
C SER A 46 -14.26 8.33 8.12
N GLU A 47 -15.00 7.25 7.83
CA GLU A 47 -16.38 7.28 7.35
C GLU A 47 -16.58 8.14 6.08
N ALA A 48 -15.51 8.34 5.31
CA ALA A 48 -15.57 9.06 4.03
C ALA A 48 -16.43 8.33 2.99
N PHE A 49 -16.51 7.02 3.11
CA PHE A 49 -17.39 6.15 2.34
C PHE A 49 -17.58 4.80 3.05
N THR A 50 -18.58 4.04 2.61
CA THR A 50 -18.83 2.66 3.04
C THR A 50 -18.36 1.68 1.95
N GLY A 51 -18.15 0.41 2.32
CA GLY A 51 -17.75 -0.63 1.35
C GLY A 51 -18.80 -0.92 0.27
N THR A 52 -20.05 -0.49 0.49
CA THR A 52 -21.18 -0.66 -0.43
C THR A 52 -21.48 0.57 -1.29
N ASP A 53 -20.82 1.68 -1.04
CA ASP A 53 -21.00 2.90 -1.85
C ASP A 53 -20.57 2.64 -3.30
N ASN A 54 -21.50 2.88 -4.22
CA ASN A 54 -21.25 2.71 -5.64
C ASN A 54 -20.74 4.03 -6.25
N PHE A 55 -19.48 4.03 -6.72
CA PHE A 55 -18.84 5.23 -7.27
C PHE A 55 -19.13 5.45 -8.77
N GLY A 56 -19.92 4.56 -9.38
CA GLY A 56 -20.27 4.64 -10.79
C GLY A 56 -19.17 4.17 -11.74
N ASN A 57 -19.57 3.66 -12.89
CA ASN A 57 -18.66 3.21 -13.93
C ASN A 57 -18.34 4.36 -14.89
N GLU A 58 -17.09 4.80 -14.92
CA GLU A 58 -16.60 5.88 -15.78
C GLU A 58 -15.93 5.38 -17.07
N GLY A 59 -16.03 4.07 -17.32
CA GLY A 59 -15.26 3.44 -18.40
C GLY A 59 -13.77 3.29 -18.03
N HIS A 60 -12.90 3.40 -19.03
CA HIS A 60 -11.46 3.17 -18.85
C HIS A 60 -10.66 4.43 -18.47
N SER A 61 -11.27 5.61 -18.49
CA SER A 61 -10.59 6.88 -18.27
C SER A 61 -11.53 7.87 -17.59
N TRP A 62 -11.03 8.53 -16.57
CA TRP A 62 -11.78 9.49 -15.79
C TRP A 62 -10.94 10.72 -15.43
N GLN A 63 -11.56 11.86 -15.44
CA GLN A 63 -11.04 13.14 -14.98
C GLN A 63 -12.12 13.80 -14.12
N LYS A 64 -11.76 14.39 -12.97
CA LYS A 64 -12.75 15.03 -12.12
C LYS A 64 -13.45 16.19 -12.84
N ASP A 65 -12.65 17.07 -13.41
CA ASP A 65 -13.10 18.22 -14.19
C ASP A 65 -11.95 18.83 -15.00
N LYS A 66 -12.25 19.91 -15.74
CA LYS A 66 -11.29 20.59 -16.62
C LYS A 66 -10.10 21.23 -15.91
N THR A 67 -10.15 21.41 -14.58
CA THR A 67 -9.02 21.98 -13.81
C THR A 67 -7.80 21.06 -13.80
N TRP A 68 -8.00 19.77 -14.08
CA TRP A 68 -6.93 18.79 -14.21
C TRP A 68 -6.19 18.84 -15.56
N GLY A 69 -6.62 19.74 -16.47
CA GLY A 69 -5.99 19.90 -17.79
C GLY A 69 -6.10 18.64 -18.63
N THR A 70 -4.98 18.04 -19.01
CA THR A 70 -4.91 16.79 -19.79
C THR A 70 -4.75 15.54 -18.92
N TYR A 71 -4.72 15.71 -17.61
CA TYR A 71 -4.51 14.58 -16.69
C TYR A 71 -5.78 13.75 -16.54
N HIS A 72 -5.65 12.43 -16.71
CA HIS A 72 -6.73 11.46 -16.54
C HIS A 72 -6.21 10.25 -15.75
N VAL A 73 -7.07 9.74 -14.87
CA VAL A 73 -6.86 8.45 -14.22
C VAL A 73 -7.42 7.35 -15.11
N THR A 74 -6.65 6.28 -15.34
CA THR A 74 -7.07 5.17 -16.19
C THR A 74 -7.17 3.88 -15.41
N THR A 75 -8.09 2.98 -15.84
CA THR A 75 -8.24 1.63 -15.32
C THR A 75 -8.30 0.61 -16.45
N LEU A 76 -7.92 -0.64 -16.16
CA LEU A 76 -7.89 -1.71 -17.17
C LEU A 76 -9.24 -2.38 -17.37
N HIS A 77 -10.12 -2.33 -16.39
CA HIS A 77 -11.37 -3.09 -16.36
C HIS A 77 -12.57 -2.18 -16.11
N THR A 78 -13.69 -2.53 -16.73
CA THR A 78 -15.00 -1.98 -16.43
C THR A 78 -15.88 -3.07 -15.82
N TYR A 79 -16.62 -2.73 -14.79
CA TYR A 79 -17.44 -3.70 -14.03
C TYR A 79 -18.59 -2.96 -13.31
N SER A 80 -19.55 -3.69 -12.80
CA SER A 80 -20.66 -3.16 -12.02
C SER A 80 -21.13 -4.21 -11.00
N PRO A 81 -21.47 -3.80 -9.76
CA PRO A 81 -21.40 -2.44 -9.20
C PRO A 81 -19.96 -2.01 -8.90
N VAL A 82 -19.68 -0.69 -8.93
CA VAL A 82 -18.36 -0.11 -8.64
C VAL A 82 -18.26 0.18 -7.14
N ILE A 83 -18.20 -0.89 -6.34
CA ILE A 83 -18.07 -0.89 -4.88
C ILE A 83 -16.66 -1.33 -4.46
N LEU A 84 -16.30 -1.10 -3.21
CA LEU A 84 -14.95 -1.35 -2.67
C LEU A 84 -14.41 -2.75 -2.99
N LYS A 85 -15.20 -3.80 -2.71
CA LYS A 85 -14.77 -5.18 -2.97
C LYS A 85 -14.38 -5.40 -4.44
N ASN A 86 -15.23 -4.97 -5.36
CA ASN A 86 -14.98 -5.11 -6.79
C ASN A 86 -13.79 -4.25 -7.25
N ALA A 87 -13.66 -3.03 -6.70
CA ALA A 87 -12.52 -2.16 -6.98
C ALA A 87 -11.18 -2.78 -6.56
N LEU A 88 -11.15 -3.54 -5.46
CA LEU A 88 -9.97 -4.31 -5.06
C LEU A 88 -9.71 -5.49 -6.00
N ILE A 89 -10.74 -6.28 -6.36
CA ILE A 89 -10.66 -7.42 -7.28
C ILE A 89 -10.04 -7.00 -8.61
N TYR A 90 -10.60 -5.95 -9.23
CA TYR A 90 -10.17 -5.43 -10.54
C TYR A 90 -9.00 -4.45 -10.47
N SER A 91 -8.54 -4.12 -9.27
CA SER A 91 -7.45 -3.16 -9.03
C SER A 91 -7.71 -1.79 -9.67
N ASP A 92 -8.92 -1.25 -9.52
CA ASP A 92 -9.40 -0.05 -10.18
C ASP A 92 -8.74 1.23 -9.63
N ASN A 93 -8.02 1.96 -10.48
CA ASN A 93 -7.40 3.22 -10.10
C ASN A 93 -8.44 4.36 -10.00
N ILE A 94 -9.49 4.35 -10.84
CA ILE A 94 -10.51 5.40 -10.85
C ILE A 94 -11.29 5.39 -9.54
N TYR A 95 -11.70 4.20 -9.08
CA TYR A 95 -12.33 4.04 -7.77
C TYR A 95 -11.46 4.67 -6.66
N PHE A 96 -10.18 4.28 -6.61
CA PHE A 96 -9.29 4.71 -5.54
C PHE A 96 -8.86 6.17 -5.64
N ALA A 97 -8.80 6.76 -6.84
CA ALA A 97 -8.66 8.20 -7.02
C ALA A 97 -9.87 8.96 -6.44
N LYS A 98 -11.10 8.52 -6.76
CA LYS A 98 -12.34 9.07 -6.18
C LYS A 98 -12.40 8.88 -4.67
N ALA A 99 -11.97 7.72 -4.15
CA ALA A 99 -11.89 7.44 -2.72
C ALA A 99 -10.95 8.42 -2.01
N ALA A 100 -9.76 8.67 -2.56
CA ALA A 100 -8.82 9.64 -2.01
C ALA A 100 -9.41 11.05 -1.97
N LEU A 101 -10.11 11.48 -3.03
CA LEU A 101 -10.77 12.78 -3.05
C LEU A 101 -11.90 12.88 -2.01
N LYS A 102 -12.63 11.79 -1.75
CA LYS A 102 -13.65 11.74 -0.68
C LYS A 102 -13.04 11.82 0.71
N ILE A 103 -11.91 11.15 0.95
CA ILE A 103 -11.14 11.24 2.20
C ILE A 103 -10.69 12.70 2.42
N GLY A 104 -10.21 13.35 1.38
CA GLY A 104 -9.67 14.70 1.44
C GLY A 104 -8.22 14.76 1.94
N THR A 105 -7.57 15.89 1.68
CA THR A 105 -6.14 16.07 1.92
C THR A 105 -5.79 15.99 3.41
N GLU A 106 -6.50 16.72 4.25
CA GLU A 106 -6.23 16.83 5.69
C GLU A 106 -6.33 15.46 6.38
N GLU A 107 -7.40 14.74 6.12
CA GLU A 107 -7.61 13.41 6.69
C GLU A 107 -6.60 12.39 6.16
N MET A 108 -6.27 12.44 4.87
CA MET A 108 -5.26 11.57 4.27
C MET A 108 -3.89 11.78 4.93
N GLU A 109 -3.44 13.03 5.07
CA GLU A 109 -2.17 13.37 5.71
C GLU A 109 -2.13 12.95 7.19
N ARG A 110 -3.22 13.21 7.91
CA ARG A 110 -3.38 12.82 9.32
C ARG A 110 -3.28 11.31 9.47
N SER A 111 -4.06 10.55 8.71
CA SER A 111 -4.13 9.10 8.81
C SER A 111 -2.81 8.44 8.40
N LEU A 112 -2.16 8.90 7.33
CA LEU A 112 -0.86 8.39 6.93
C LEU A 112 0.23 8.71 7.96
N SER A 113 0.19 9.90 8.58
CA SER A 113 1.10 10.25 9.67
C SER A 113 0.90 9.34 10.90
N MET A 114 -0.34 9.03 11.27
CA MET A 114 -0.67 8.09 12.34
C MET A 114 -0.20 6.66 12.03
N LEU A 115 -0.17 6.27 10.76
CA LEU A 115 0.38 4.99 10.31
C LEU A 115 1.93 4.97 10.29
N GLY A 116 2.62 6.04 10.71
CA GLY A 116 4.07 6.07 10.82
C GLY A 116 4.81 6.60 9.58
N PHE A 117 4.09 7.18 8.60
CA PHE A 117 4.76 7.88 7.51
C PHE A 117 5.52 9.11 8.02
N HIS A 118 6.67 9.41 7.39
CA HIS A 118 7.62 10.44 7.83
C HIS A 118 8.17 10.23 9.25
N SER A 119 8.18 8.98 9.70
CA SER A 119 8.74 8.56 10.99
C SER A 119 9.61 7.33 10.82
N SER A 120 10.55 7.17 11.74
CA SER A 120 11.46 6.02 11.73
C SER A 120 10.73 4.72 12.06
N ILE A 121 11.03 3.67 11.30
CA ILE A 121 10.50 2.32 11.56
C ILE A 121 11.22 1.74 12.78
N PRO A 122 10.51 1.21 13.79
CA PRO A 122 11.13 0.64 15.00
C PRO A 122 11.75 -0.72 14.73
N PHE A 123 12.91 -0.71 14.08
CA PHE A 123 13.64 -1.89 13.65
C PHE A 123 15.11 -1.80 14.02
N GLU A 124 15.82 -2.93 14.18
CA GLU A 124 17.21 -2.96 14.66
C GLU A 124 18.22 -2.37 13.68
N ILE A 125 17.86 -2.29 12.39
CA ILE A 125 18.66 -1.63 11.37
C ILE A 125 17.90 -0.40 10.84
N MET A 126 18.63 0.68 10.63
CA MET A 126 18.06 1.90 10.07
C MET A 126 17.49 1.65 8.67
N MET A 127 16.21 1.93 8.52
CA MET A 127 15.45 1.83 7.28
C MET A 127 15.11 3.22 6.77
N ALA A 128 14.97 3.39 5.45
CA ALA A 128 14.45 4.64 4.90
C ALA A 128 12.98 4.82 5.32
N GLU A 129 12.63 6.02 5.75
CA GLU A 129 11.28 6.38 6.18
C GLU A 129 10.33 6.41 4.99
N SER A 130 9.16 5.79 5.15
CA SER A 130 8.08 5.95 4.19
C SER A 130 7.56 7.38 4.18
N LYS A 131 7.14 7.88 3.04
CA LYS A 131 6.62 9.23 2.89
C LYS A 131 5.44 9.27 1.92
N PHE A 132 4.46 10.12 2.19
CA PHE A 132 3.34 10.35 1.28
C PHE A 132 3.54 11.59 0.39
N SER A 133 4.53 12.43 0.73
CA SER A 133 4.94 13.59 -0.06
C SER A 133 6.38 13.99 0.28
N ASN A 134 6.97 14.90 -0.48
CA ASN A 134 8.34 15.35 -0.21
C ASN A 134 8.45 16.30 0.99
N ASN A 135 7.40 17.04 1.31
CA ASN A 135 7.37 18.08 2.35
C ASN A 135 6.26 17.90 3.39
N LYS A 136 5.73 16.69 3.54
CA LYS A 136 4.62 16.32 4.45
C LYS A 136 3.27 16.95 4.09
N HIS A 137 3.13 17.51 2.88
CA HIS A 137 1.88 18.09 2.40
C HIS A 137 1.57 17.59 0.99
N ILE A 138 0.34 17.20 0.74
CA ILE A 138 -0.17 16.85 -0.59
C ILE A 138 -0.63 18.15 -1.27
N GLN A 139 0.16 18.61 -2.25
CA GLN A 139 0.06 19.98 -2.77
C GLN A 139 -1.04 20.19 -3.81
N SER A 140 -1.61 19.12 -4.36
CA SER A 140 -2.63 19.25 -5.42
C SER A 140 -3.67 18.16 -5.33
N GLU A 141 -4.82 18.42 -5.89
CA GLU A 141 -5.91 17.46 -5.98
C GLU A 141 -5.54 16.25 -6.85
N VAL A 142 -4.80 16.47 -7.94
CA VAL A 142 -4.23 15.37 -8.75
C VAL A 142 -3.26 14.53 -7.92
N GLY A 143 -2.40 15.17 -7.11
CA GLY A 143 -1.50 14.45 -6.20
C GLY A 143 -2.25 13.63 -5.15
N LEU A 144 -3.37 14.15 -4.63
CA LEU A 144 -4.25 13.41 -3.73
C LEU A 144 -4.88 12.21 -4.42
N ALA A 145 -5.39 12.38 -5.63
CA ALA A 145 -5.94 11.29 -6.43
C ALA A 145 -4.91 10.20 -6.72
N ASP A 146 -3.68 10.59 -7.10
CA ASP A 146 -2.55 9.68 -7.32
C ASP A 146 -2.19 8.88 -6.06
N THR A 147 -2.21 9.53 -4.89
CA THR A 147 -2.01 8.89 -3.58
C THR A 147 -2.99 7.75 -3.37
N GLY A 148 -4.24 7.88 -3.84
CA GLY A 148 -5.30 6.89 -3.71
C GLY A 148 -4.95 5.50 -4.27
N TYR A 149 -4.12 5.44 -5.31
CA TYR A 149 -3.69 4.16 -5.90
C TYR A 149 -2.16 3.95 -5.83
N GLY A 150 -1.51 4.66 -4.89
CA GLY A 150 -0.11 4.46 -4.53
C GLY A 150 0.89 4.99 -5.55
N GLN A 151 0.53 6.07 -6.24
CA GLN A 151 1.35 6.78 -7.21
C GLN A 151 1.71 8.20 -6.70
N GLY A 152 2.15 9.07 -7.59
CA GLY A 152 2.53 10.44 -7.22
C GLY A 152 3.81 10.47 -6.38
N GLN A 153 3.76 11.09 -5.21
CA GLN A 153 4.90 11.25 -4.32
C GLN A 153 4.98 10.17 -3.21
N VAL A 154 4.06 9.21 -3.19
CA VAL A 154 4.05 8.14 -2.18
C VAL A 154 5.22 7.19 -2.41
N LEU A 155 6.07 7.08 -1.41
CA LEU A 155 7.16 6.12 -1.37
C LEU A 155 7.10 5.34 -0.06
N VAL A 156 7.10 4.02 -0.14
CA VAL A 156 6.92 3.15 1.03
C VAL A 156 8.09 2.18 1.15
N ASN A 157 8.60 2.05 2.36
CA ASN A 157 9.55 0.99 2.67
C ASN A 157 8.81 -0.36 2.71
N PRO A 158 9.31 -1.42 2.05
CA PRO A 158 8.64 -2.72 2.01
C PRO A 158 8.33 -3.33 3.39
N LEU A 159 9.23 -3.14 4.37
CA LEU A 159 9.00 -3.59 5.73
C LEU A 159 7.85 -2.83 6.39
N HIS A 160 7.80 -1.50 6.20
CA HIS A 160 6.71 -0.69 6.73
C HIS A 160 5.36 -1.12 6.16
N LEU A 161 5.28 -1.31 4.83
CA LEU A 161 4.05 -1.79 4.19
C LEU A 161 3.63 -3.16 4.73
N ALA A 162 4.58 -4.09 4.91
CA ALA A 162 4.30 -5.39 5.51
C ALA A 162 3.77 -5.26 6.95
N CYS A 163 4.34 -4.35 7.76
CA CYS A 163 3.83 -4.06 9.10
C CYS A 163 2.40 -3.52 9.06
N ILE A 164 2.09 -2.55 8.19
CA ILE A 164 0.72 -2.03 8.04
C ILE A 164 -0.26 -3.15 7.66
N TYR A 165 0.12 -4.07 6.78
CA TYR A 165 -0.72 -5.22 6.40
C TYR A 165 -1.01 -6.16 7.57
N THR A 166 -0.18 -6.22 8.62
CA THR A 166 -0.49 -7.00 9.81
C THR A 166 -1.77 -6.53 10.50
N SER A 167 -2.12 -5.26 10.39
CA SER A 167 -3.35 -4.71 10.99
C SER A 167 -4.61 -5.38 10.45
N PHE A 168 -4.61 -5.81 9.19
CA PHE A 168 -5.76 -6.49 8.58
C PHE A 168 -5.98 -7.91 9.13
N CYS A 169 -4.94 -8.51 9.74
CA CYS A 169 -5.00 -9.85 10.34
C CYS A 169 -4.87 -9.83 11.87
N ASN A 170 -4.83 -8.65 12.48
CA ASN A 170 -4.55 -8.47 13.91
C ASN A 170 -5.47 -7.40 14.54
N ASP A 171 -6.75 -7.48 14.24
CA ASP A 171 -7.81 -6.62 14.81
C ASP A 171 -7.46 -5.12 14.76
N GLY A 172 -6.80 -4.67 13.70
CA GLY A 172 -6.44 -3.28 13.47
C GLY A 172 -5.11 -2.81 14.04
N ASN A 173 -4.37 -3.68 14.72
CA ASN A 173 -3.08 -3.33 15.32
C ASN A 173 -1.93 -3.62 14.36
N VAL A 174 -1.02 -2.67 14.20
CA VAL A 174 0.21 -2.83 13.43
C VAL A 174 1.28 -3.46 14.31
N LEU A 175 1.85 -4.59 13.87
CA LEU A 175 2.90 -5.29 14.60
C LEU A 175 4.26 -4.64 14.38
N LYS A 176 5.06 -4.63 15.44
CA LYS A 176 6.44 -4.20 15.43
C LYS A 176 7.33 -5.27 14.77
N PRO A 177 8.15 -4.91 13.78
CA PRO A 177 9.09 -5.83 13.19
C PRO A 177 10.28 -6.07 14.12
N TYR A 178 10.92 -7.23 13.99
CA TYR A 178 12.19 -7.53 14.64
C TYR A 178 13.06 -8.41 13.73
N LEU A 179 14.37 -8.27 13.83
CA LEU A 179 15.34 -9.01 13.03
C LEU A 179 15.89 -10.22 13.77
N LEU A 180 16.17 -10.07 15.06
CA LEU A 180 16.81 -11.11 15.84
C LEU A 180 15.76 -12.10 16.37
N TYR A 181 15.93 -13.37 16.03
CA TYR A 181 15.09 -14.42 16.58
C TYR A 181 15.20 -14.43 18.11
N LYS A 182 14.06 -14.47 18.77
CA LYS A 182 13.94 -14.64 20.22
C LYS A 182 13.02 -15.82 20.45
N GLU A 183 13.51 -16.82 21.15
CA GLU A 183 12.68 -17.96 21.57
C GLU A 183 11.52 -17.44 22.45
N ASN A 184 10.30 -17.91 22.15
CA ASN A 184 9.07 -17.49 22.85
C ASN A 184 8.76 -15.97 22.76
N ALA A 185 9.27 -15.28 21.73
CA ALA A 185 8.92 -13.89 21.50
C ALA A 185 7.40 -13.72 21.32
N LYS A 186 6.82 -12.81 22.08
CA LYS A 186 5.43 -12.38 21.86
C LYS A 186 5.42 -11.26 20.83
N ALA A 187 4.38 -11.23 20.01
CA ALA A 187 4.16 -10.12 19.09
C ALA A 187 3.99 -8.81 19.87
N GLU A 188 4.80 -7.81 19.55
CA GLU A 188 4.69 -6.46 20.08
C GLU A 188 3.92 -5.58 19.10
N GLN A 189 3.07 -4.71 19.59
CA GLN A 189 2.39 -3.72 18.77
C GLN A 189 3.32 -2.51 18.53
N TRP A 190 3.39 -2.07 17.29
CA TRP A 190 4.01 -0.79 16.93
C TRP A 190 2.96 0.34 17.01
N ILE A 191 1.79 0.11 16.41
CA ILE A 191 0.68 1.06 16.44
C ILE A 191 -0.55 0.29 16.91
N SER A 192 -1.11 0.70 18.05
CA SER A 192 -2.36 0.14 18.56
C SER A 192 -3.53 0.81 17.87
N GLU A 193 -4.57 0.02 17.57
CA GLU A 193 -5.84 0.52 17.04
C GLU A 193 -5.67 1.47 15.83
N ALA A 194 -4.71 1.13 14.93
CA ALA A 194 -4.51 1.87 13.69
C ALA A 194 -5.80 1.92 12.85
N PHE A 195 -6.57 0.83 12.92
CA PHE A 195 -7.92 0.70 12.36
C PHE A 195 -8.82 -0.03 13.35
N SER A 196 -10.13 0.20 13.26
CA SER A 196 -11.09 -0.62 14.00
C SER A 196 -11.08 -2.06 13.51
N LYS A 197 -11.51 -2.99 14.37
CA LYS A 197 -11.63 -4.40 14.00
C LYS A 197 -12.55 -4.61 12.80
N SER A 198 -13.67 -3.90 12.73
CA SER A 198 -14.63 -4.00 11.62
C SER A 198 -14.02 -3.55 10.30
N VAL A 199 -13.31 -2.42 10.29
CA VAL A 199 -12.59 -1.91 9.11
C VAL A 199 -11.54 -2.89 8.64
N SER A 200 -10.73 -3.42 9.56
CA SER A 200 -9.69 -4.40 9.23
C SER A 200 -10.26 -5.67 8.62
N GLN A 201 -11.36 -6.18 9.16
CA GLN A 201 -12.05 -7.35 8.62
C GLN A 201 -12.64 -7.11 7.24
N GLU A 202 -13.25 -5.94 7.00
CA GLU A 202 -13.80 -5.60 5.70
C GLU A 202 -12.72 -5.52 4.62
N VAL A 203 -11.59 -4.87 4.93
CA VAL A 203 -10.43 -4.83 4.03
C VAL A 203 -9.85 -6.21 3.79
N LEU A 204 -9.72 -7.04 4.85
CA LEU A 204 -9.25 -8.42 4.73
C LEU A 204 -10.13 -9.25 3.78
N GLU A 205 -11.44 -9.17 3.90
CA GLU A 205 -12.37 -9.85 2.98
C GLU A 205 -12.21 -9.35 1.54
N GLY A 206 -11.99 -8.05 1.36
CA GLY A 206 -11.68 -7.46 0.06
C GLY A 206 -10.40 -8.05 -0.56
N ILE A 207 -9.30 -8.11 0.18
CA ILE A 207 -8.02 -8.64 -0.34
C ILE A 207 -7.98 -10.18 -0.43
N LYS A 208 -8.82 -10.90 0.32
CA LYS A 208 -9.10 -12.32 0.07
C LYS A 208 -9.74 -12.50 -1.30
N SER A 209 -10.71 -11.66 -1.64
CA SER A 209 -11.39 -11.72 -2.94
C SER A 209 -10.46 -11.47 -4.11
N VAL A 210 -9.43 -10.63 -3.97
CA VAL A 210 -8.41 -10.42 -5.01
C VAL A 210 -7.72 -11.72 -5.43
N VAL A 211 -7.54 -12.67 -4.50
CA VAL A 211 -6.84 -13.93 -4.76
C VAL A 211 -7.81 -15.07 -5.06
N ASN A 212 -9.01 -15.07 -4.47
CA ASN A 212 -9.90 -16.23 -4.52
C ASN A 212 -11.07 -16.07 -5.51
N ASP A 213 -11.35 -14.86 -6.02
CA ASP A 213 -12.29 -14.63 -7.10
C ASP A 213 -11.60 -14.88 -8.46
N SER A 214 -12.26 -15.57 -9.38
CA SER A 214 -11.71 -15.89 -10.72
C SER A 214 -11.38 -14.65 -11.56
N HIS A 215 -11.99 -13.51 -11.28
CA HIS A 215 -11.68 -12.22 -11.91
C HIS A 215 -10.57 -11.44 -11.18
N GLY A 216 -10.14 -11.93 -10.03
CA GLY A 216 -9.15 -11.25 -9.20
C GLY A 216 -7.79 -11.17 -9.85
N THR A 217 -7.16 -10.00 -9.77
CA THR A 217 -5.82 -9.78 -10.32
C THR A 217 -4.74 -10.67 -9.67
N GLY A 218 -5.04 -11.25 -8.51
CA GLY A 218 -4.19 -12.20 -7.80
C GLY A 218 -4.57 -13.67 -7.98
N TYR A 219 -5.58 -14.00 -8.78
CA TYR A 219 -6.11 -15.36 -8.91
C TYR A 219 -5.08 -16.40 -9.35
N ALA A 220 -4.03 -16.00 -10.05
CA ALA A 220 -2.95 -16.91 -10.46
C ALA A 220 -2.24 -17.63 -9.29
N ILE A 221 -2.32 -17.08 -8.06
CA ILE A 221 -1.77 -17.72 -6.86
C ILE A 221 -2.85 -18.37 -5.98
N HIS A 222 -4.09 -18.47 -6.45
CA HIS A 222 -5.18 -19.12 -5.73
C HIS A 222 -4.82 -20.57 -5.38
N ARG A 223 -5.18 -21.00 -4.17
CA ARG A 223 -4.98 -22.36 -3.68
C ARG A 223 -6.32 -22.93 -3.16
N LYS A 224 -6.56 -24.22 -3.42
CA LYS A 224 -7.75 -24.93 -2.92
C LYS A 224 -7.62 -25.36 -1.46
N ASP A 225 -6.38 -25.55 -0.99
CA ASP A 225 -6.07 -26.05 0.35
C ASP A 225 -5.83 -24.93 1.38
N MET A 226 -5.76 -23.69 0.94
CA MET A 226 -5.48 -22.55 1.80
C MET A 226 -6.13 -21.27 1.26
N ILE A 227 -6.77 -20.50 2.14
CA ILE A 227 -7.29 -19.18 1.79
C ILE A 227 -6.14 -18.17 1.87
N LEU A 228 -5.79 -17.59 0.73
CA LEU A 228 -4.80 -16.53 0.63
C LEU A 228 -5.48 -15.17 0.53
N ALA A 229 -4.82 -14.15 1.06
CA ALA A 229 -5.20 -12.75 0.92
C ALA A 229 -4.00 -11.96 0.37
N GLY A 230 -4.25 -11.00 -0.49
CA GLY A 230 -3.17 -10.19 -1.03
C GLY A 230 -3.65 -9.14 -2.02
N LYS A 231 -2.75 -8.29 -2.46
CA LYS A 231 -3.00 -7.28 -3.50
C LYS A 231 -1.84 -7.25 -4.48
N THR A 232 -2.14 -7.39 -5.75
CA THR A 232 -1.15 -7.20 -6.82
C THR A 232 -0.75 -5.72 -6.92
N GLY A 233 0.47 -5.46 -7.35
CA GLY A 233 0.98 -4.12 -7.56
C GLY A 233 1.69 -3.98 -8.90
N THR A 234 1.44 -2.86 -9.57
CA THR A 234 2.22 -2.34 -10.67
C THR A 234 2.52 -0.89 -10.33
N ALA A 235 3.77 -0.50 -10.38
CA ALA A 235 4.20 0.87 -10.17
C ALA A 235 4.85 1.40 -11.44
N GLU A 236 4.49 2.60 -11.83
CA GLU A 236 5.18 3.33 -12.89
C GLU A 236 6.34 4.10 -12.27
N ILE A 237 7.53 3.93 -12.83
CA ILE A 237 8.68 4.79 -12.50
C ILE A 237 8.55 5.99 -13.45
N LYS A 238 8.14 7.12 -12.90
CA LYS A 238 8.09 8.40 -13.61
C LYS A 238 9.41 9.15 -13.41
#